data_5d2ff921e25e1cb08c9b54064771aa1c
#
_entry.id   5d2ff921e25e1cb08c9b54064771aa1c
#
_cell.length_a   1.000
_cell.length_b   1.000
_cell.length_c   1.000
_cell.angle_alpha   90.00
_cell.angle_beta   90.00
_cell.angle_gamma   90.00
#
_symmetry.space_group_name_H-M   'P 1'
#
loop_
_entity.id
_entity.type
_entity.pdbx_description
1 polymer ?
#
loop_
_entity_poly.entity_id
_entity_poly.type
_entity_poly.pdbx_seq_one_letter_code
_entity_poly.pdbx_strand_id
1 'polypeptide(L)'
;MKAILASTLLPRPRIETDAMTDDTLETIADELVLCRADPVRFVETMFDWQCPELKGKAPEPWQREVLCAICDGLSLGKAVRLAVASGHGVGKTALVSWIVLWAISTCRDCRGILTASNEAQLHTRNRAELRKWHRLWRGRAFFELTATALISADPAHEQTWRIDLLPWNEHRPESFAGLHNQGKRILVVMDEASVIPPIIYSTLEPVMVDIYTEIIWCVFGNPLHNTGPFRECFGRFAHRWQRWHVDARDVGISDKKQIADWAEDYAEDSYLFMTRSANFRLRAPCNLFRLTSSRRPWSEISSRCLTIR
;
A
#
# COMPACT_ATOMS: atom_id res chain seq x y z
N MET A 1 26.04 10.74 -17.13
CA MET A 1 24.67 10.40 -17.57
C MET A 1 23.80 9.88 -16.42
N LYS A 2 24.29 9.00 -15.54
CA LYS A 2 23.53 8.51 -14.37
C LYS A 2 23.19 9.62 -13.35
N ALA A 3 24.16 10.48 -12.99
CA ALA A 3 23.93 11.59 -12.05
C ALA A 3 22.90 12.61 -12.54
N ILE A 4 22.80 12.84 -13.84
CA ILE A 4 21.79 13.72 -14.45
C ILE A 4 20.39 13.09 -14.35
N LEU A 5 20.27 11.76 -14.44
CA LEU A 5 18.99 11.05 -14.27
C LEU A 5 18.51 11.10 -12.82
N ALA A 6 19.41 10.95 -11.84
CA ALA A 6 19.08 11.02 -10.43
C ALA A 6 18.57 12.41 -10.03
N SER A 7 19.24 13.50 -10.46
CA SER A 7 18.81 14.87 -10.19
C SER A 7 17.48 15.26 -10.85
N THR A 8 17.08 14.52 -11.88
CA THR A 8 15.79 14.76 -12.60
C THR A 8 14.62 14.01 -11.96
N LEU A 9 14.90 12.98 -11.15
CA LEU A 9 13.88 12.06 -10.59
C LEU A 9 13.53 12.32 -9.13
N LEU A 10 14.40 12.99 -8.38
CA LEU A 10 14.20 13.24 -6.96
C LEU A 10 14.14 14.73 -6.65
N PRO A 11 13.37 15.13 -5.60
CA PRO A 11 13.38 16.50 -5.13
C PRO A 11 14.71 16.83 -4.46
N ARG A 12 15.02 18.12 -4.33
CA ARG A 12 16.19 18.56 -3.58
C ARG A 12 16.01 18.20 -2.10
N PRO A 13 17.01 17.58 -1.44
CA PRO A 13 16.93 17.27 -0.02
C PRO A 13 16.95 18.55 0.83
N ARG A 14 16.24 18.53 1.94
CA ARG A 14 16.35 19.57 2.96
C ARG A 14 17.69 19.41 3.69
N ILE A 15 18.54 20.42 3.68
CA ILE A 15 19.95 20.38 4.13
C ILE A 15 20.11 20.27 5.65
N GLU A 16 19.05 20.26 6.45
CA GLU A 16 19.12 20.31 7.92
C GLU A 16 19.08 18.94 8.64
N THR A 17 19.25 17.83 7.95
CA THR A 17 19.28 16.51 8.61
C THR A 17 20.68 15.94 8.65
N ASP A 18 21.17 15.70 9.88
CA ASP A 18 22.38 14.96 10.27
C ASP A 18 23.19 14.34 9.12
N ALA A 19 24.32 15.00 8.77
CA ALA A 19 25.54 14.40 8.19
C ALA A 19 25.38 13.34 7.08
N MET A 20 24.33 13.39 6.24
CA MET A 20 24.35 12.62 5.00
C MET A 20 25.23 13.36 4.00
N THR A 21 26.30 12.71 3.55
CA THR A 21 27.19 13.26 2.52
C THR A 21 26.47 13.26 1.16
N ASP A 22 26.86 14.16 0.24
CA ASP A 22 26.32 14.20 -1.11
C ASP A 22 26.45 12.86 -1.82
N ASP A 23 27.57 12.14 -1.64
CA ASP A 23 27.78 10.79 -2.17
C ASP A 23 26.73 9.77 -1.66
N THR A 24 26.30 9.91 -0.43
CA THR A 24 25.24 9.04 0.15
C THR A 24 23.89 9.33 -0.49
N LEU A 25 23.57 10.60 -0.72
CA LEU A 25 22.32 11.01 -1.36
C LEU A 25 22.24 10.57 -2.83
N GLU A 26 23.36 10.70 -3.59
CA GLU A 26 23.44 10.19 -4.96
C GLU A 26 23.25 8.67 -5.02
N THR A 27 23.90 7.93 -4.12
CA THR A 27 23.74 6.46 -4.04
C THR A 27 22.30 6.05 -3.77
N ILE A 28 21.60 6.76 -2.88
CA ILE A 28 20.18 6.50 -2.59
C ILE A 28 19.32 6.84 -3.80
N ALA A 29 19.61 7.93 -4.48
CA ALA A 29 18.90 8.36 -5.67
C ALA A 29 19.03 7.32 -6.79
N ASP A 30 20.24 6.83 -7.05
CA ASP A 30 20.49 5.78 -8.05
C ASP A 30 19.73 4.49 -7.72
N GLU A 31 19.68 4.09 -6.44
CA GLU A 31 18.92 2.91 -6.02
C GLU A 31 17.40 3.10 -6.19
N LEU A 32 16.88 4.30 -5.90
CA LEU A 32 15.45 4.62 -6.12
C LEU A 32 15.06 4.55 -7.60
N VAL A 33 15.97 4.91 -8.52
CA VAL A 33 15.77 4.71 -9.97
C VAL A 33 15.57 3.24 -10.32
N LEU A 34 16.38 2.36 -9.72
CA LEU A 34 16.27 0.91 -9.92
C LEU A 34 14.98 0.33 -9.30
N CYS A 35 14.45 0.98 -8.29
CA CYS A 35 13.20 0.59 -7.64
C CYS A 35 11.93 1.09 -8.35
N ARG A 36 12.05 1.85 -9.47
CA ARG A 36 10.92 2.54 -10.11
C ARG A 36 9.71 1.64 -10.37
N ALA A 37 9.92 0.46 -10.91
CA ALA A 37 8.87 -0.53 -11.18
C ALA A 37 8.96 -1.75 -10.26
N ASP A 38 9.84 -1.72 -9.25
CA ASP A 38 10.10 -2.83 -8.36
C ASP A 38 9.94 -2.42 -6.89
N PRO A 39 8.70 -2.44 -6.36
CA PRO A 39 8.44 -2.14 -4.96
C PRO A 39 8.99 -3.21 -4.00
N VAL A 40 9.26 -4.44 -4.45
CA VAL A 40 9.90 -5.47 -3.62
C VAL A 40 11.34 -5.06 -3.34
N ARG A 41 12.11 -4.75 -4.39
CA ARG A 41 13.46 -4.23 -4.26
C ARG A 41 13.51 -3.00 -3.35
N PHE A 42 12.57 -2.07 -3.51
CA PHE A 42 12.47 -0.90 -2.64
C PHE A 42 12.39 -1.29 -1.17
N VAL A 43 11.52 -2.21 -0.81
CA VAL A 43 11.36 -2.64 0.59
C VAL A 43 12.62 -3.36 1.08
N GLU A 44 13.30 -4.11 0.24
CA GLU A 44 14.52 -4.85 0.62
C GLU A 44 15.74 -3.95 0.78
N THR A 45 15.87 -2.89 -0.05
CA THR A 45 17.09 -2.07 -0.10
C THR A 45 16.99 -0.73 0.60
N MET A 46 15.77 -0.18 0.71
CA MET A 46 15.55 1.16 1.29
C MET A 46 15.37 1.18 2.80
N PHE A 47 15.32 0.01 3.45
CA PHE A 47 15.28 -0.12 4.90
C PHE A 47 16.45 -0.96 5.39
N ASP A 48 17.05 -0.54 6.51
CA ASP A 48 18.07 -1.35 7.20
C ASP A 48 17.36 -2.41 8.08
N TRP A 49 17.15 -3.59 7.53
CA TRP A 49 16.53 -4.73 8.22
C TRP A 49 17.38 -5.30 9.36
N GLN A 50 18.64 -4.84 9.52
CA GLN A 50 19.51 -5.22 10.62
C GLN A 50 19.48 -4.23 11.78
N CYS A 51 18.85 -3.06 11.61
CA CYS A 51 18.70 -2.10 12.70
C CYS A 51 17.92 -2.70 13.88
N PRO A 52 18.13 -2.20 15.12
CA PRO A 52 17.50 -2.80 16.31
C PRO A 52 15.97 -2.91 16.24
N GLU A 53 15.31 -1.98 15.55
CA GLU A 53 13.83 -1.96 15.42
C GLU A 53 13.30 -2.99 14.43
N LEU A 54 14.07 -3.36 13.41
CA LEU A 54 13.68 -4.28 12.35
C LEU A 54 14.36 -5.65 12.43
N LYS A 55 15.38 -5.79 13.29
CA LYS A 55 16.14 -7.03 13.43
C LYS A 55 15.22 -8.23 13.69
N GLY A 56 15.38 -9.27 12.89
CA GLY A 56 14.54 -10.47 12.94
C GLY A 56 13.15 -10.33 12.32
N LYS A 57 12.85 -9.17 11.73
CA LYS A 57 11.63 -8.96 10.94
C LYS A 57 11.95 -9.05 9.45
N ALA A 58 10.94 -9.36 8.67
CA ALA A 58 11.00 -9.36 7.20
C ALA A 58 9.59 -9.13 6.65
N PRO A 59 9.46 -8.70 5.39
CA PRO A 59 8.16 -8.70 4.74
C PRO A 59 7.55 -10.12 4.71
N GLU A 60 6.30 -10.24 5.13
CA GLU A 60 5.55 -11.49 5.07
C GLU A 60 5.35 -11.93 3.60
N PRO A 61 5.23 -13.24 3.33
CA PRO A 61 5.04 -13.74 1.97
C PRO A 61 3.90 -13.05 1.21
N TRP A 62 2.74 -12.89 1.84
CA TRP A 62 1.60 -12.22 1.21
C TRP A 62 1.85 -10.75 0.87
N GLN A 63 2.67 -10.04 1.67
CA GLN A 63 3.07 -8.66 1.39
C GLN A 63 3.96 -8.58 0.16
N ARG A 64 4.88 -9.52 0.01
CA ARG A 64 5.73 -9.66 -1.19
C ARG A 64 4.88 -9.93 -2.43
N GLU A 65 3.89 -10.83 -2.35
CA GLU A 65 2.97 -11.11 -3.45
C GLU A 65 2.22 -9.86 -3.91
N VAL A 66 1.73 -9.05 -2.97
CA VAL A 66 1.05 -7.78 -3.29
C VAL A 66 2.01 -6.80 -3.97
N LEU A 67 3.24 -6.68 -3.50
CA LEU A 67 4.27 -5.82 -4.11
C LEU A 67 4.65 -6.33 -5.52
N CYS A 68 4.82 -7.63 -5.71
CA CYS A 68 5.06 -8.24 -7.03
C CYS A 68 3.92 -7.93 -8.01
N ALA A 69 2.68 -7.96 -7.54
CA ALA A 69 1.54 -7.65 -8.39
C ALA A 69 1.50 -6.19 -8.86
N ILE A 70 2.03 -5.25 -8.07
CA ILE A 70 2.23 -3.88 -8.52
C ILE A 70 3.26 -3.84 -9.66
N CYS A 71 4.40 -4.52 -9.47
CA CYS A 71 5.45 -4.64 -10.50
C CYS A 71 4.89 -5.19 -11.82
N ASP A 72 4.17 -6.31 -11.75
CA ASP A 72 3.57 -6.97 -12.92
C ASP A 72 2.57 -6.04 -13.65
N GLY A 73 1.71 -5.36 -12.89
CA GLY A 73 0.72 -4.45 -13.46
C GLY A 73 1.36 -3.25 -14.18
N LEU A 74 2.36 -2.63 -13.56
CA LEU A 74 3.11 -1.52 -14.17
C LEU A 74 3.87 -1.95 -15.42
N SER A 75 4.49 -3.14 -15.40
CA SER A 75 5.21 -3.69 -16.55
C SER A 75 4.29 -3.94 -17.75
N LEU A 76 3.01 -4.21 -17.49
CA LEU A 76 1.99 -4.38 -18.53
C LEU A 76 1.35 -3.05 -18.98
N GLY A 77 1.75 -1.92 -18.41
CA GLY A 77 1.15 -0.61 -18.69
C GLY A 77 -0.33 -0.51 -18.33
N LYS A 78 -0.80 -1.31 -17.36
CA LYS A 78 -2.19 -1.37 -16.93
C LYS A 78 -2.38 -0.67 -15.59
N ALA A 79 -3.57 -0.11 -15.39
CA ALA A 79 -3.98 0.35 -14.08
C ALA A 79 -4.00 -0.84 -13.08
N VAL A 80 -3.32 -0.68 -11.96
CA VAL A 80 -3.20 -1.69 -10.91
C VAL A 80 -4.31 -1.49 -9.90
N ARG A 81 -5.18 -2.49 -9.73
CA ARG A 81 -6.22 -2.49 -8.70
C ARG A 81 -6.02 -3.68 -7.78
N LEU A 82 -5.73 -3.43 -6.51
CA LEU A 82 -5.45 -4.45 -5.51
C LEU A 82 -6.48 -4.42 -4.40
N ALA A 83 -7.01 -5.56 -4.02
CA ALA A 83 -7.94 -5.70 -2.91
C ALA A 83 -7.43 -6.78 -1.95
N VAL A 84 -7.19 -6.40 -0.69
CA VAL A 84 -6.68 -7.29 0.34
C VAL A 84 -7.69 -7.38 1.48
N ALA A 85 -8.36 -8.52 1.58
CA ALA A 85 -9.19 -8.88 2.74
C ALA A 85 -8.33 -9.66 3.73
N SER A 86 -8.20 -9.17 4.95
CA SER A 86 -7.31 -9.80 5.93
C SER A 86 -7.80 -9.67 7.36
N GLY A 87 -7.29 -10.55 8.23
CA GLY A 87 -7.47 -10.46 9.68
C GLY A 87 -6.75 -9.27 10.32
N HIS A 88 -6.83 -9.23 11.65
CA HIS A 88 -6.07 -8.28 12.46
C HIS A 88 -4.61 -8.72 12.64
N GLY A 89 -3.72 -7.75 12.86
CA GLY A 89 -2.32 -8.04 13.22
C GLY A 89 -1.46 -8.67 12.13
N VAL A 90 -1.87 -8.62 10.86
CA VAL A 90 -1.15 -9.27 9.74
C VAL A 90 -0.12 -8.35 9.06
N GLY A 91 0.03 -7.09 9.51
CA GLY A 91 1.00 -6.15 8.93
C GLY A 91 0.48 -5.30 7.77
N LYS A 92 -0.85 -5.11 7.61
CA LYS A 92 -1.46 -4.26 6.58
C LYS A 92 -0.87 -2.85 6.53
N THR A 93 -0.85 -2.16 7.66
CA THR A 93 -0.46 -0.74 7.74
C THR A 93 1.02 -0.53 7.44
N ALA A 94 1.87 -1.53 7.74
CA ALA A 94 3.26 -1.52 7.31
C ALA A 94 3.37 -1.58 5.78
N LEU A 95 2.68 -2.52 5.14
CA LEU A 95 2.64 -2.62 3.67
C LEU A 95 2.10 -1.35 3.03
N VAL A 96 1.02 -0.76 3.56
CA VAL A 96 0.50 0.55 3.12
C VAL A 96 1.58 1.62 3.18
N SER A 97 2.33 1.70 4.29
CA SER A 97 3.42 2.67 4.44
C SER A 97 4.53 2.45 3.40
N TRP A 98 4.92 1.21 3.12
CA TRP A 98 5.92 0.90 2.10
C TRP A 98 5.46 1.29 0.70
N ILE A 99 4.21 1.00 0.34
CA ILE A 99 3.63 1.38 -0.95
C ILE A 99 3.60 2.91 -1.11
N VAL A 100 3.22 3.65 -0.07
CA VAL A 100 3.20 5.13 -0.07
C VAL A 100 4.60 5.69 -0.27
N LEU A 101 5.60 5.24 0.49
CA LEU A 101 6.99 5.71 0.39
C LEU A 101 7.61 5.36 -0.95
N TRP A 102 7.38 4.13 -1.44
CA TRP A 102 7.83 3.71 -2.76
C TRP A 102 7.19 4.55 -3.88
N ALA A 103 5.89 4.72 -3.86
CA ALA A 103 5.17 5.38 -4.94
C ALA A 103 5.61 6.85 -5.11
N ILE A 104 5.76 7.57 -3.99
CA ILE A 104 6.15 8.98 -4.03
C ILE A 104 7.61 9.15 -4.46
N SER A 105 8.51 8.27 -4.02
CA SER A 105 9.95 8.44 -4.24
C SER A 105 10.46 7.90 -5.57
N THR A 106 9.70 7.06 -6.25
CA THR A 106 10.13 6.41 -7.49
C THR A 106 9.43 6.94 -8.74
N CYS A 107 8.61 7.97 -8.61
CA CYS A 107 8.01 8.67 -9.74
C CYS A 107 7.91 10.16 -9.43
N ARG A 108 8.61 10.98 -10.22
CA ARG A 108 8.59 12.45 -10.08
C ARG A 108 7.18 12.99 -10.22
N ASP A 109 6.83 13.96 -9.35
CA ASP A 109 5.53 14.58 -9.27
C ASP A 109 4.39 13.55 -9.08
N CYS A 110 4.68 12.45 -8.37
CA CYS A 110 3.65 11.49 -7.96
C CYS A 110 2.60 12.19 -7.10
N ARG A 111 1.33 11.96 -7.38
CA ARG A 111 0.22 12.42 -6.55
C ARG A 111 -0.56 11.26 -6.00
N GLY A 112 -1.16 11.43 -4.84
CA GLY A 112 -1.98 10.36 -4.29
C GLY A 112 -2.79 10.77 -3.07
N ILE A 113 -3.59 9.81 -2.63
CA ILE A 113 -4.43 9.92 -1.44
C ILE A 113 -4.27 8.65 -0.62
N LEU A 114 -4.04 8.82 0.68
CA LEU A 114 -4.20 7.78 1.70
C LEU A 114 -5.41 8.14 2.55
N THR A 115 -6.40 7.26 2.59
CA THR A 115 -7.58 7.41 3.46
C THR A 115 -7.82 6.18 4.32
N ALA A 116 -8.54 6.35 5.43
CA ALA A 116 -8.89 5.28 6.37
C ALA A 116 -10.33 5.45 6.88
N SER A 117 -10.77 4.58 7.78
CA SER A 117 -12.15 4.53 8.28
C SER A 117 -12.67 5.84 8.89
N ASN A 118 -11.80 6.61 9.53
CA ASN A 118 -12.11 7.93 10.09
C ASN A 118 -10.84 8.74 10.33
N GLU A 119 -11.01 10.04 10.62
CA GLU A 119 -9.91 10.96 10.86
C GLU A 119 -8.99 10.53 12.02
N ALA A 120 -9.57 10.09 13.13
CA ALA A 120 -8.78 9.65 14.28
C ALA A 120 -7.89 8.46 13.92
N GLN A 121 -8.39 7.45 13.22
CA GLN A 121 -7.59 6.29 12.81
C GLN A 121 -6.54 6.66 11.76
N LEU A 122 -6.88 7.52 10.80
CA LEU A 122 -5.93 8.01 9.82
C LEU A 122 -4.73 8.68 10.50
N HIS A 123 -4.97 9.53 11.49
CA HIS A 123 -3.91 10.25 12.19
C HIS A 123 -3.19 9.40 13.25
N THR A 124 -3.88 8.59 14.02
CA THR A 124 -3.28 7.85 15.14
C THR A 124 -2.65 6.52 14.73
N ARG A 125 -3.16 5.86 13.67
CA ARG A 125 -2.65 4.56 13.21
C ARG A 125 -1.86 4.69 11.91
N ASN A 126 -2.50 5.12 10.81
CA ASN A 126 -1.85 5.16 9.51
C ASN A 126 -0.69 6.14 9.47
N ARG A 127 -0.89 7.38 9.94
CA ARG A 127 0.17 8.38 9.98
C ARG A 127 1.28 8.01 10.98
N ALA A 128 0.95 7.41 12.12
CA ALA A 128 1.96 6.96 13.08
C ALA A 128 2.84 5.85 12.51
N GLU A 129 2.25 4.86 11.84
CA GLU A 129 3.00 3.79 11.16
C GLU A 129 3.82 4.34 9.98
N LEU A 130 3.22 5.22 9.16
CA LEU A 130 3.93 5.90 8.07
C LEU A 130 5.11 6.73 8.60
N ARG A 131 4.96 7.42 9.74
CA ARG A 131 6.05 8.16 10.40
C ARG A 131 7.18 7.24 10.84
N LYS A 132 6.85 6.09 11.42
CA LYS A 132 7.83 5.08 11.80
C LYS A 132 8.63 4.62 10.60
N TRP A 133 7.96 4.21 9.52
CA TRP A 133 8.63 3.74 8.30
C TRP A 133 9.38 4.87 7.58
N HIS A 134 8.84 6.10 7.56
CA HIS A 134 9.55 7.27 7.04
C HIS A 134 10.87 7.53 7.79
N ARG A 135 10.87 7.44 9.12
CA ARG A 135 12.09 7.60 9.93
C ARG A 135 13.14 6.53 9.63
N LEU A 136 12.70 5.29 9.40
CA LEU A 136 13.58 4.15 9.10
C LEU A 136 14.04 4.11 7.63
N TRP A 137 13.41 4.91 6.78
CA TRP A 137 13.68 4.92 5.35
C TRP A 137 14.95 5.70 5.00
N ARG A 138 15.82 5.12 4.17
CA ARG A 138 17.06 5.76 3.72
C ARG A 138 16.81 7.05 2.93
N GLY A 139 15.71 7.14 2.15
CA GLY A 139 15.34 8.29 1.35
C GLY A 139 14.58 9.41 2.08
N ARG A 140 14.51 9.39 3.42
CA ARG A 140 13.71 10.33 4.24
C ARG A 140 14.05 11.81 4.01
N ALA A 141 15.27 12.13 3.60
CA ALA A 141 15.69 13.52 3.36
C ALA A 141 15.01 14.18 2.16
N PHE A 142 14.46 13.40 1.22
CA PHE A 142 13.82 13.91 0.02
C PHE A 142 12.35 14.27 0.20
N PHE A 143 11.73 13.84 1.30
CA PHE A 143 10.30 14.05 1.55
C PHE A 143 10.03 14.38 3.00
N GLU A 144 9.03 15.22 3.25
CA GLU A 144 8.59 15.63 4.59
C GLU A 144 7.21 15.08 4.89
N LEU A 145 7.06 14.43 6.05
CA LEU A 145 5.76 13.99 6.55
C LEU A 145 5.15 15.05 7.46
N THR A 146 4.23 15.82 6.93
CA THR A 146 3.46 16.84 7.64
C THR A 146 2.29 16.22 8.46
N ALA A 147 1.42 17.06 9.00
CA ALA A 147 0.22 16.61 9.67
C ALA A 147 -0.76 15.92 8.69
N THR A 148 -0.84 16.38 7.45
CA THR A 148 -1.88 16.02 6.49
C THR A 148 -1.37 15.43 5.18
N ALA A 149 -0.06 15.38 4.96
CA ALA A 149 0.51 14.88 3.71
C ALA A 149 1.96 14.42 3.88
N LEU A 150 2.40 13.55 2.99
CA LEU A 150 3.80 13.32 2.67
C LEU A 150 4.11 14.14 1.40
N ILE A 151 5.03 15.10 1.50
CA ILE A 151 5.31 16.09 0.46
C ILE A 151 6.78 16.08 0.06
N SER A 152 7.07 16.58 -1.15
CA SER A 152 8.44 16.86 -1.58
C SER A 152 9.13 17.82 -0.62
N ALA A 153 10.39 17.56 -0.28
CA ALA A 153 11.22 18.49 0.47
C ALA A 153 11.68 19.71 -0.36
N ASP A 154 11.57 19.61 -1.69
CA ASP A 154 11.82 20.73 -2.60
C ASP A 154 10.59 21.65 -2.65
N PRO A 155 10.67 22.91 -2.20
CA PRO A 155 9.54 23.85 -2.21
C PRO A 155 8.94 24.07 -3.60
N ALA A 156 9.72 23.92 -4.67
CA ALA A 156 9.23 24.07 -6.05
C ALA A 156 8.22 22.96 -6.44
N HIS A 157 8.26 21.81 -5.75
CA HIS A 157 7.45 20.65 -6.04
C HIS A 157 6.47 20.27 -4.91
N GLU A 158 6.43 20.99 -3.80
CA GLU A 158 5.60 20.69 -2.63
C GLU A 158 4.12 20.49 -2.97
N GLN A 159 3.58 21.26 -3.91
CA GLN A 159 2.17 21.22 -4.29
C GLN A 159 1.86 20.16 -5.36
N THR A 160 2.84 19.76 -6.13
CA THR A 160 2.67 18.83 -7.26
C THR A 160 3.14 17.41 -6.95
N TRP A 161 4.02 17.25 -5.97
CA TRP A 161 4.63 15.98 -5.61
C TRP A 161 4.29 15.62 -4.16
N ARG A 162 3.12 15.02 -3.99
CA ARG A 162 2.56 14.78 -2.66
C ARG A 162 1.56 13.63 -2.60
N ILE A 163 1.45 13.03 -1.44
CA ILE A 163 0.39 12.08 -1.10
C ILE A 163 -0.34 12.64 0.13
N ASP A 164 -1.63 12.98 -0.06
CA ASP A 164 -2.46 13.56 0.98
C ASP A 164 -3.04 12.48 1.89
N LEU A 165 -2.99 12.71 3.20
CA LEU A 165 -3.67 11.93 4.22
C LEU A 165 -5.06 12.55 4.41
N LEU A 166 -6.05 12.06 3.67
CA LEU A 166 -7.36 12.70 3.55
C LEU A 166 -8.43 11.84 4.26
N PRO A 167 -9.01 12.31 5.38
CA PRO A 167 -10.15 11.63 5.97
C PRO A 167 -11.36 11.73 5.05
N TRP A 168 -12.08 10.63 4.87
CA TRP A 168 -13.30 10.67 4.08
C TRP A 168 -14.47 11.29 4.86
N ASN A 169 -15.35 11.96 4.10
CA ASN A 169 -16.61 12.48 4.62
C ASN A 169 -17.67 12.29 3.52
N GLU A 170 -18.72 11.52 3.82
CA GLU A 170 -19.78 11.24 2.84
C GLU A 170 -20.60 12.47 2.43
N HIS A 171 -20.58 13.53 3.26
CA HIS A 171 -21.22 14.81 2.95
C HIS A 171 -20.33 15.75 2.15
N ARG A 172 -19.04 15.40 1.95
CA ARG A 172 -18.07 16.17 1.18
C ARG A 172 -17.20 15.25 0.31
N PRO A 173 -17.82 14.37 -0.52
CA PRO A 173 -17.07 13.45 -1.36
C PRO A 173 -16.21 14.16 -2.40
N GLU A 174 -16.57 15.40 -2.77
CA GLU A 174 -15.81 16.23 -3.71
C GLU A 174 -14.36 16.48 -3.28
N SER A 175 -14.02 16.33 -1.99
CA SER A 175 -12.63 16.40 -1.52
C SER A 175 -11.75 15.33 -2.14
N PHE A 176 -12.32 14.24 -2.66
CA PHE A 176 -11.66 13.17 -3.39
C PHE A 176 -11.69 13.36 -4.91
N ALA A 177 -12.45 14.34 -5.39
CA ALA A 177 -12.55 14.63 -6.81
C ALA A 177 -11.31 15.35 -7.34
N GLY A 178 -11.09 15.29 -8.67
CA GLY A 178 -10.03 16.05 -9.33
C GLY A 178 -8.61 15.53 -9.08
N LEU A 179 -8.45 14.32 -8.59
CA LEU A 179 -7.15 13.66 -8.54
C LEU A 179 -6.74 13.26 -9.97
N HIS A 180 -6.08 14.16 -10.68
CA HIS A 180 -5.54 13.94 -12.01
C HIS A 180 -4.03 14.15 -12.00
N ASN A 181 -3.31 13.36 -12.78
CA ASN A 181 -1.84 13.46 -12.87
C ASN A 181 -1.32 12.85 -14.18
N GLN A 182 -1.84 13.33 -15.29
CA GLN A 182 -1.59 12.78 -16.61
C GLN A 182 -0.10 12.61 -16.91
N GLY A 183 0.29 11.42 -17.37
CA GLY A 183 1.67 11.08 -17.72
C GLY A 183 2.60 10.84 -16.53
N LYS A 184 2.08 10.80 -15.33
CA LYS A 184 2.81 10.57 -14.07
C LYS A 184 2.24 9.35 -13.32
N ARG A 185 2.38 9.33 -11.98
CA ARG A 185 1.81 8.29 -11.12
C ARG A 185 0.71 8.85 -10.24
N ILE A 186 -0.39 8.11 -10.12
CA ILE A 186 -1.44 8.32 -9.16
C ILE A 186 -1.49 7.13 -8.21
N LEU A 187 -1.46 7.40 -6.90
CA LEU A 187 -1.67 6.40 -5.87
C LEU A 187 -2.96 6.68 -5.10
N VAL A 188 -3.86 5.71 -5.04
CA VAL A 188 -5.03 5.72 -4.15
C VAL A 188 -4.90 4.55 -3.19
N VAL A 189 -4.87 4.83 -1.90
CA VAL A 189 -4.86 3.81 -0.85
C VAL A 189 -6.02 4.03 0.10
N MET A 190 -6.83 3.00 0.26
CA MET A 190 -7.92 2.96 1.23
C MET A 190 -7.59 1.90 2.28
N ASP A 191 -7.25 2.31 3.49
CA ASP A 191 -7.14 1.40 4.63
C ASP A 191 -8.50 1.30 5.35
N GLU A 192 -8.78 0.14 5.94
CA GLU A 192 -10.10 -0.20 6.50
C GLU A 192 -11.26 0.00 5.49
N ALA A 193 -11.02 -0.35 4.24
CA ALA A 193 -11.86 -0.08 3.10
C ALA A 193 -13.30 -0.62 3.20
N SER A 194 -13.55 -1.59 4.08
CA SER A 194 -14.88 -2.18 4.29
C SER A 194 -15.92 -1.21 4.86
N VAL A 195 -15.48 -0.15 5.53
CA VAL A 195 -16.37 0.86 6.13
C VAL A 195 -16.43 2.16 5.32
N ILE A 196 -15.65 2.28 4.25
CA ILE A 196 -15.64 3.46 3.39
C ILE A 196 -16.91 3.46 2.51
N PRO A 197 -17.71 4.55 2.50
CA PRO A 197 -18.98 4.61 1.78
C PRO A 197 -18.83 4.48 0.26
N PRO A 198 -19.86 3.96 -0.43
CA PRO A 198 -19.87 3.84 -1.89
C PRO A 198 -19.60 5.14 -2.65
N ILE A 199 -20.06 6.29 -2.11
CA ILE A 199 -19.87 7.58 -2.74
C ILE A 199 -18.38 7.94 -2.90
N ILE A 200 -17.53 7.58 -1.95
CA ILE A 200 -16.08 7.83 -2.04
C ILE A 200 -15.45 7.02 -3.15
N TYR A 201 -15.82 5.74 -3.29
CA TYR A 201 -15.34 4.90 -4.40
C TYR A 201 -15.76 5.46 -5.76
N SER A 202 -17.03 5.87 -5.91
CA SER A 202 -17.54 6.44 -7.16
C SER A 202 -16.91 7.78 -7.50
N THR A 203 -16.57 8.61 -6.50
CA THR A 203 -15.88 9.90 -6.69
C THR A 203 -14.43 9.71 -7.16
N LEU A 204 -13.78 8.60 -6.76
CA LEU A 204 -12.41 8.27 -7.17
C LEU A 204 -12.36 7.51 -8.52
N GLU A 205 -13.44 6.85 -8.95
CA GLU A 205 -13.41 6.04 -10.17
C GLU A 205 -12.99 6.82 -11.44
N PRO A 206 -13.29 8.12 -11.62
CA PRO A 206 -12.81 8.92 -12.75
C PRO A 206 -11.28 8.98 -12.90
N VAL A 207 -10.51 8.78 -11.82
CA VAL A 207 -9.04 8.67 -11.88
C VAL A 207 -8.58 7.60 -12.89
N MET A 208 -9.41 6.56 -13.09
CA MET A 208 -9.08 5.43 -13.96
C MET A 208 -9.11 5.75 -15.46
N VAL A 209 -9.50 6.96 -15.85
CA VAL A 209 -9.54 7.38 -17.26
C VAL A 209 -8.31 8.18 -17.69
N ASP A 210 -7.41 8.51 -16.77
CA ASP A 210 -6.19 9.25 -17.07
C ASP A 210 -5.27 8.40 -17.96
N ILE A 211 -5.12 8.79 -19.22
CA ILE A 211 -4.28 8.08 -20.19
C ILE A 211 -2.79 8.32 -19.93
N TYR A 212 -1.96 7.34 -20.28
CA TYR A 212 -0.50 7.35 -20.07
C TYR A 212 -0.07 7.57 -18.62
N THR A 213 -0.95 7.24 -17.66
CA THR A 213 -0.75 7.47 -16.22
C THR A 213 -0.58 6.12 -15.52
N GLU A 214 0.43 6.00 -14.67
CA GLU A 214 0.58 4.85 -13.77
C GLU A 214 -0.43 4.96 -12.64
N ILE A 215 -1.54 4.23 -12.72
CA ILE A 215 -2.60 4.28 -11.72
C ILE A 215 -2.52 3.06 -10.83
N ILE A 216 -2.40 3.28 -9.52
CA ILE A 216 -2.34 2.25 -8.50
C ILE A 216 -3.43 2.53 -7.47
N TRP A 217 -4.41 1.64 -7.39
CA TRP A 217 -5.51 1.73 -6.43
C TRP A 217 -5.53 0.50 -5.54
N CYS A 218 -5.20 0.69 -4.27
CA CYS A 218 -5.13 -0.36 -3.27
C CYS A 218 -6.23 -0.20 -2.22
N VAL A 219 -6.98 -1.26 -1.95
CA VAL A 219 -7.99 -1.29 -0.89
C VAL A 219 -7.66 -2.41 0.09
N PHE A 220 -7.48 -2.06 1.35
CA PHE A 220 -7.16 -2.97 2.45
C PHE A 220 -8.27 -2.95 3.48
N GLY A 221 -8.70 -4.08 3.97
CA GLY A 221 -9.72 -4.09 5.01
C GLY A 221 -9.96 -5.46 5.62
N ASN A 222 -10.56 -5.43 6.81
CA ASN A 222 -11.18 -6.61 7.35
C ASN A 222 -12.55 -6.77 6.68
N PRO A 223 -12.99 -7.97 6.36
CA PRO A 223 -14.25 -8.21 5.69
C PRO A 223 -15.44 -8.14 6.68
N LEU A 224 -15.74 -6.90 7.10
CA LEU A 224 -16.77 -6.61 8.11
C LEU A 224 -18.20 -6.66 7.57
N HIS A 225 -18.39 -6.49 6.26
CA HIS A 225 -19.71 -6.40 5.65
C HIS A 225 -19.83 -7.34 4.46
N ASN A 226 -21.01 -7.95 4.29
CA ASN A 226 -21.32 -8.79 3.15
C ASN A 226 -21.86 -8.00 1.94
N THR A 227 -21.88 -6.68 2.04
CA THR A 227 -22.30 -5.72 1.01
C THR A 227 -21.30 -4.57 0.94
N GLY A 228 -21.44 -3.72 -0.08
CA GLY A 228 -20.62 -2.52 -0.25
C GLY A 228 -19.45 -2.71 -1.21
N PRO A 229 -18.78 -1.59 -1.60
CA PRO A 229 -17.78 -1.58 -2.64
C PRO A 229 -16.60 -2.51 -2.38
N PHE A 230 -16.11 -2.57 -1.15
CA PHE A 230 -15.01 -3.47 -0.78
C PHE A 230 -15.38 -4.93 -0.99
N ARG A 231 -16.61 -5.33 -0.59
CA ARG A 231 -17.13 -6.68 -0.86
C ARG A 231 -17.22 -6.95 -2.36
N GLU A 232 -17.65 -5.97 -3.15
CA GLU A 232 -17.80 -6.10 -4.60
C GLU A 232 -16.45 -6.26 -5.32
N CYS A 233 -15.34 -5.83 -4.75
CA CYS A 233 -14.00 -6.14 -5.28
C CYS A 233 -13.73 -7.65 -5.32
N PHE A 234 -14.35 -8.43 -4.43
CA PHE A 234 -14.26 -9.89 -4.35
C PHE A 234 -15.45 -10.62 -4.99
N GLY A 235 -16.50 -9.88 -5.39
CA GLY A 235 -17.74 -10.38 -5.96
C GLY A 235 -17.94 -9.92 -7.40
N ARG A 236 -18.89 -9.02 -7.60
CA ARG A 236 -19.32 -8.54 -8.92
C ARG A 236 -18.17 -7.96 -9.75
N PHE A 237 -17.26 -7.22 -9.12
CA PHE A 237 -16.13 -6.57 -9.80
C PHE A 237 -14.81 -7.33 -9.67
N ALA A 238 -14.86 -8.59 -9.24
CA ALA A 238 -13.69 -9.44 -9.04
C ALA A 238 -12.76 -9.53 -10.26
N HIS A 239 -13.30 -9.39 -11.47
CA HIS A 239 -12.55 -9.40 -12.73
C HIS A 239 -11.68 -8.14 -12.95
N ARG A 240 -11.91 -7.07 -12.19
CA ARG A 240 -11.17 -5.80 -12.26
C ARG A 240 -10.07 -5.69 -11.21
N TRP A 241 -10.03 -6.61 -10.21
CA TRP A 241 -9.17 -6.53 -9.05
C TRP A 241 -8.28 -7.76 -8.93
N GLN A 242 -7.00 -7.55 -8.64
CA GLN A 242 -6.15 -8.59 -8.07
C GLN A 242 -6.47 -8.68 -6.58
N ARG A 243 -6.66 -9.89 -6.05
CA ARG A 243 -7.31 -10.10 -4.76
C ARG A 243 -6.50 -11.03 -3.88
N TRP A 244 -6.36 -10.65 -2.62
CA TRP A 244 -5.76 -11.48 -1.58
C TRP A 244 -6.74 -11.67 -0.44
N HIS A 245 -6.71 -12.85 0.09
CA HIS A 245 -7.37 -13.22 1.33
C HIS A 245 -6.29 -13.72 2.29
N VAL A 246 -6.05 -12.95 3.36
CA VAL A 246 -4.93 -13.18 4.29
C VAL A 246 -5.51 -13.62 5.63
N ASP A 247 -5.45 -14.92 5.90
CA ASP A 247 -5.85 -15.47 7.18
C ASP A 247 -4.75 -15.18 8.22
N ALA A 248 -5.11 -14.56 9.34
CA ALA A 248 -4.18 -14.24 10.40
C ALA A 248 -3.52 -15.49 11.01
N ARG A 249 -4.13 -16.67 10.87
CA ARG A 249 -3.55 -17.94 11.32
C ARG A 249 -2.33 -18.37 10.49
N ASP A 250 -2.26 -17.93 9.24
CA ASP A 250 -1.19 -18.30 8.30
C ASP A 250 -0.03 -17.29 8.29
N VAL A 251 -0.17 -16.15 8.99
CA VAL A 251 0.81 -15.05 8.99
C VAL A 251 1.76 -15.17 10.19
N GLY A 252 3.08 -15.09 9.94
CA GLY A 252 4.12 -15.31 10.95
C GLY A 252 4.11 -14.33 12.13
N ILE A 253 3.77 -13.08 11.88
CA ILE A 253 3.76 -12.00 12.89
C ILE A 253 2.50 -11.96 13.76
N SER A 254 1.48 -12.75 13.43
CA SER A 254 0.22 -12.78 14.19
C SER A 254 0.36 -13.61 15.48
N ASP A 255 -0.28 -13.15 16.56
CA ASP A 255 -0.33 -13.88 17.83
C ASP A 255 -1.24 -15.11 17.71
N LYS A 256 -0.61 -16.27 17.54
CA LYS A 256 -1.30 -17.56 17.36
C LYS A 256 -2.09 -17.99 18.59
N LYS A 257 -1.58 -17.66 19.79
CA LYS A 257 -2.26 -17.98 21.04
C LYS A 257 -3.56 -17.20 21.15
N GLN A 258 -3.50 -15.88 20.94
CA GLN A 258 -4.68 -15.03 20.98
C GLN A 258 -5.74 -15.45 19.93
N ILE A 259 -5.30 -15.89 18.74
CA ILE A 259 -6.22 -16.39 17.71
C ILE A 259 -6.87 -17.71 18.14
N ALA A 260 -6.11 -18.60 18.79
CA ALA A 260 -6.67 -19.84 19.34
C ALA A 260 -7.68 -19.56 20.46
N ASP A 261 -7.35 -18.65 21.39
CA ASP A 261 -8.28 -18.22 22.45
C ASP A 261 -9.59 -17.66 21.85
N TRP A 262 -9.50 -16.87 20.77
CA TRP A 262 -10.72 -16.40 20.06
C TRP A 262 -11.53 -17.52 19.41
N ALA A 263 -10.87 -18.57 18.93
CA ALA A 263 -11.56 -19.72 18.35
C ALA A 263 -12.35 -20.50 19.41
N GLU A 264 -11.81 -20.60 20.62
CA GLU A 264 -12.50 -21.22 21.77
C GLU A 264 -13.66 -20.35 22.28
N ASP A 265 -13.42 -19.03 22.42
CA ASP A 265 -14.42 -18.09 22.97
C ASP A 265 -15.62 -17.89 22.05
N TYR A 266 -15.41 -17.81 20.75
CA TYR A 266 -16.44 -17.36 19.78
C TYR A 266 -16.89 -18.44 18.80
N ALA A 267 -16.30 -19.61 18.80
CA ALA A 267 -16.38 -20.65 17.77
C ALA A 267 -15.84 -20.19 16.40
N GLU A 268 -15.19 -21.10 15.67
CA GLU A 268 -14.51 -20.78 14.39
C GLU A 268 -15.46 -20.34 13.25
N ASP A 269 -16.73 -20.70 13.32
CA ASP A 269 -17.78 -20.36 12.37
C ASP A 269 -18.56 -19.08 12.74
N SER A 270 -18.21 -18.47 13.88
CA SER A 270 -18.85 -17.23 14.30
C SER A 270 -18.40 -16.05 13.43
N TYR A 271 -19.31 -15.10 13.24
CA TYR A 271 -19.00 -13.86 12.53
C TYR A 271 -17.81 -13.10 13.17
N LEU A 272 -17.74 -13.09 14.51
CA LEU A 272 -16.67 -12.39 15.24
C LEU A 272 -15.30 -13.03 14.98
N PHE A 273 -15.21 -14.36 15.04
CA PHE A 273 -13.96 -15.04 14.74
C PHE A 273 -13.57 -14.88 13.26
N MET A 274 -14.51 -15.10 12.35
CA MET A 274 -14.26 -14.97 10.92
C MET A 274 -13.76 -13.58 10.53
N THR A 275 -14.30 -12.51 11.10
CA THR A 275 -13.87 -11.14 10.80
C THR A 275 -12.53 -10.80 11.41
N ARG A 276 -12.21 -11.31 12.60
CA ARG A 276 -10.93 -11.06 13.30
C ARG A 276 -9.76 -11.80 12.67
N SER A 277 -9.95 -13.06 12.32
CA SER A 277 -8.93 -13.92 11.71
C SER A 277 -8.91 -13.84 10.19
N ALA A 278 -9.97 -13.30 9.57
CA ALA A 278 -10.31 -13.44 8.15
C ALA A 278 -10.46 -14.90 7.70
N ASN A 279 -10.91 -15.78 8.59
CA ASN A 279 -11.18 -17.18 8.28
C ASN A 279 -12.50 -17.33 7.52
N PHE A 280 -12.49 -17.10 6.21
CA PHE A 280 -13.62 -17.35 5.32
C PHE A 280 -13.53 -18.72 4.66
N ARG A 281 -13.18 -19.78 5.39
CA ARG A 281 -13.36 -21.13 4.88
C ARG A 281 -14.84 -21.36 4.63
N LEU A 282 -15.17 -21.41 3.37
CA LEU A 282 -16.44 -21.67 2.72
C LEU A 282 -17.24 -22.80 3.43
N ARG A 283 -18.01 -22.47 4.43
CA ARG A 283 -19.13 -23.29 4.87
C ARG A 283 -20.31 -22.39 5.15
N ALA A 284 -21.28 -22.52 4.26
CA ALA A 284 -22.67 -22.18 4.45
C ALA A 284 -23.24 -20.97 3.70
N PRO A 285 -24.55 -20.88 3.60
CA PRO A 285 -25.30 -20.17 2.57
C PRO A 285 -25.38 -18.66 2.72
N CYS A 286 -24.55 -18.04 3.53
CA CYS A 286 -24.27 -16.61 3.41
C CYS A 286 -23.17 -16.47 2.36
N ASN A 287 -23.48 -15.99 1.18
CA ASN A 287 -22.59 -15.74 0.04
C ASN A 287 -21.45 -14.75 0.32
N LEU A 288 -20.74 -14.91 1.43
CA LEU A 288 -19.56 -14.15 1.80
C LEU A 288 -18.34 -14.81 1.15
N PHE A 289 -17.82 -14.21 0.10
CA PHE A 289 -16.52 -14.51 -0.52
C PHE A 289 -16.25 -15.96 -0.96
N ARG A 290 -16.79 -16.37 -2.11
CA ARG A 290 -16.25 -17.53 -2.82
C ARG A 290 -14.99 -17.10 -3.58
N LEU A 291 -13.81 -17.40 -3.01
CA LEU A 291 -12.55 -17.24 -3.73
C LEU A 291 -12.11 -18.59 -4.26
N THR A 292 -12.00 -18.70 -5.57
CA THR A 292 -11.20 -19.74 -6.20
C THR A 292 -9.72 -19.37 -5.99
N SER A 293 -9.03 -20.07 -5.12
CA SER A 293 -7.59 -19.93 -4.96
C SER A 293 -6.92 -20.51 -6.21
N SER A 294 -6.50 -19.68 -7.14
CA SER A 294 -5.47 -20.06 -8.08
C SER A 294 -4.11 -19.95 -7.37
N ARG A 295 -3.76 -20.97 -6.59
CA ARG A 295 -2.39 -21.12 -6.11
C ARG A 295 -1.51 -21.43 -7.32
N ARG A 296 -0.69 -20.50 -7.76
CA ARG A 296 0.48 -20.82 -8.59
C ARG A 296 1.59 -21.33 -7.67
N PRO A 297 2.28 -22.42 -8.02
CA PRO A 297 3.38 -22.91 -7.19
C PRO A 297 4.55 -21.91 -7.17
N TRP A 298 5.18 -21.75 -6.03
CA TRP A 298 6.27 -20.84 -5.73
C TRP A 298 7.45 -20.86 -6.73
N SER A 299 7.66 -21.97 -7.44
CA SER A 299 8.75 -22.16 -8.41
C SER A 299 8.62 -21.28 -9.67
N GLU A 300 7.44 -20.75 -9.99
CA GLU A 300 7.24 -19.93 -11.19
C GLU A 300 7.35 -18.41 -10.94
N ILE A 301 7.24 -17.96 -9.69
CA ILE A 301 7.22 -16.53 -9.34
C ILE A 301 8.65 -16.00 -9.20
N SER A 302 9.58 -16.81 -8.69
CA SER A 302 10.96 -16.39 -8.42
C SER A 302 11.82 -16.18 -9.68
N SER A 303 11.44 -16.76 -10.81
CA SER A 303 12.25 -16.70 -12.03
C SER A 303 11.97 -15.49 -12.93
N ARG A 304 10.88 -14.74 -12.74
CA ARG A 304 10.53 -13.60 -13.58
C ARG A 304 11.00 -12.25 -13.06
N CYS A 305 11.20 -12.08 -11.76
CA CYS A 305 11.78 -10.84 -11.21
C CYS A 305 13.29 -10.72 -11.43
N LEU A 306 14.00 -11.81 -11.81
CA LEU A 306 15.46 -11.82 -12.00
C LEU A 306 15.92 -11.62 -13.45
N THR A 307 15.01 -11.44 -14.41
CA THR A 307 15.41 -11.37 -15.83
C THR A 307 14.86 -10.13 -16.54
N ILE A 308 15.14 -8.95 -16.01
CA ILE A 308 15.13 -7.71 -16.81
C ILE A 308 16.47 -7.04 -16.60
N ARG A 309 17.35 -7.25 -17.59
CA ARG A 309 18.61 -6.50 -17.76
C ARG A 309 18.34 -5.07 -18.23
#